data_2a188f1fef701b547025f7577200ac84
#
_entry.id   2a188f1fef701b547025f7577200ac84
#
_cell.length_a   1.000
_cell.length_b   1.000
_cell.length_c   1.000
_cell.angle_alpha   90.00
_cell.angle_beta   90.00
_cell.angle_gamma   90.00
#
_symmetry.space_group_name_H-M   'P 1'
#
loop_
_entity.id
_entity.type
_entity.pdbx_description
1 polymer ?
#
loop_
_entity_poly.entity_id
_entity_poly.type
_entity_poly.pdbx_seq_one_letter_code
_entity_poly.pdbx_strand_id
1 'polypeptide(L)'
;MKIPIDIHTHNVPSHPDEAIVNCSPELFVPEKDAWYSVGIHPWSIAESYYGTAVEHALWKKLVEQVRNPQVLAIGEAGIDKLINVPIVIQEDFFKEQARLASDVNKPLIIHAVKATDELLRLKKEINPSASWIIHGFRGKAALATEYLRHGFYLSFGE
;
A
#
# COMPACT_ATOMS: atom_id res chain seq x y z
N MET A 1 6.82 15.13 17.86
CA MET A 1 6.53 13.85 17.17
C MET A 1 7.70 13.54 16.26
N LYS A 2 8.35 12.41 16.45
CA LYS A 2 9.44 12.00 15.55
C LYS A 2 8.85 11.51 14.22
N ILE A 3 9.50 11.85 13.14
CA ILE A 3 9.18 11.30 11.82
C ILE A 3 9.77 9.88 11.76
N PRO A 4 9.00 8.85 11.43
CA PRO A 4 9.54 7.50 11.32
C PRO A 4 10.64 7.43 10.26
N ILE A 5 11.73 6.75 10.59
CA ILE A 5 12.90 6.60 9.70
C ILE A 5 12.65 5.42 8.74
N ASP A 6 12.02 4.36 9.24
CA ASP A 6 11.61 3.20 8.43
C ASP A 6 10.15 3.36 8.03
N ILE A 7 9.87 3.42 6.75
CA ILE A 7 8.50 3.62 6.24
C ILE A 7 7.72 2.31 6.08
N HIS A 8 8.35 1.17 6.27
CA HIS A 8 7.69 -0.13 6.13
C HIS A 8 8.39 -1.24 6.89
N THR A 9 7.70 -1.78 7.86
CA THR A 9 8.12 -2.98 8.58
C THR A 9 6.91 -3.87 8.88
N HIS A 10 7.13 -5.17 9.06
CA HIS A 10 6.09 -6.12 9.46
C HIS A 10 6.08 -6.39 10.96
N ASN A 11 7.05 -5.90 11.69
CA ASN A 11 7.18 -6.11 13.12
C ASN A 11 7.16 -4.80 13.88
N VAL A 12 6.53 -4.79 15.06
CA VAL A 12 6.58 -3.63 15.95
C VAL A 12 8.03 -3.43 16.40
N PRO A 13 8.64 -2.27 16.14
CA PRO A 13 10.01 -1.99 16.56
C PRO A 13 10.10 -1.79 18.07
N SER A 14 11.31 -1.89 18.61
CA SER A 14 11.57 -1.64 20.03
C SER A 14 11.19 -0.22 20.48
N HIS A 15 11.28 0.72 19.53
CA HIS A 15 10.79 2.09 19.69
C HIS A 15 9.65 2.32 18.69
N PRO A 16 8.39 2.31 19.16
CA PRO A 16 7.22 2.32 18.29
C PRO A 16 7.14 3.49 17.30
N ASP A 17 7.73 4.62 17.63
CA ASP A 17 7.73 5.83 16.80
C ASP A 17 8.80 5.85 15.69
N GLU A 18 9.63 4.82 15.57
CA GLU A 18 10.73 4.79 14.59
C GLU A 18 10.37 4.19 13.25
N ALA A 19 9.28 3.44 13.17
CA ALA A 19 8.88 2.77 11.94
C ALA A 19 7.36 2.81 11.72
N ILE A 20 6.97 2.65 10.47
CA ILE A 20 5.57 2.42 10.07
C ILE A 20 5.35 0.92 9.97
N VAL A 21 4.51 0.38 10.85
CA VAL A 21 4.17 -1.04 10.87
C VAL A 21 3.06 -1.31 9.87
N ASN A 22 3.33 -2.21 8.92
CA ASN A 22 2.34 -2.63 7.94
C ASN A 22 1.42 -3.70 8.53
N CYS A 23 0.11 -3.51 8.39
CA CYS A 23 -0.86 -4.52 8.77
C CYS A 23 -2.07 -4.57 7.82
N SER A 24 -2.69 -5.76 7.79
CA SER A 24 -3.98 -5.93 7.13
C SER A 24 -5.11 -5.36 7.99
N PRO A 25 -6.28 -5.06 7.39
CA PRO A 25 -7.43 -4.58 8.14
C PRO A 25 -7.89 -5.51 9.26
N GLU A 26 -7.73 -6.82 9.09
CA GLU A 26 -8.13 -7.81 10.08
C GLU A 26 -7.23 -7.83 11.31
N LEU A 27 -5.97 -7.45 11.15
CA LEU A 27 -4.94 -7.51 12.19
C LEU A 27 -4.64 -6.14 12.82
N PHE A 28 -5.29 -5.08 12.35
CA PHE A 28 -5.05 -3.74 12.85
C PHE A 28 -5.60 -3.56 14.27
N VAL A 29 -4.69 -3.59 15.22
CA VAL A 29 -4.95 -3.26 16.64
C VAL A 29 -3.86 -2.28 17.06
N PRO A 30 -4.14 -0.95 17.03
CA PRO A 30 -3.09 0.04 17.22
C PRO A 30 -2.59 0.07 18.66
N GLU A 31 -1.29 -0.01 18.81
CA GLU A 31 -0.61 0.21 20.08
C GLU A 31 -0.33 1.70 20.28
N LYS A 32 -0.24 2.12 21.53
CA LYS A 32 0.04 3.51 21.86
C LYS A 32 1.40 3.95 21.29
N ASP A 33 1.43 5.14 20.72
CA ASP A 33 2.64 5.77 20.15
C ASP A 33 3.28 5.03 18.96
N ALA A 34 2.59 4.06 18.36
CA ALA A 34 3.04 3.37 17.16
C ALA A 34 2.41 3.96 15.89
N TRP A 35 3.08 3.82 14.76
CA TRP A 35 2.64 4.25 13.44
C TRP A 35 2.34 3.05 12.55
N TYR A 36 1.32 3.20 11.70
CA TYR A 36 0.84 2.09 10.87
C TYR A 36 0.64 2.51 9.41
N SER A 37 0.78 1.54 8.52
CA SER A 37 0.13 1.52 7.22
C SER A 37 -0.88 0.37 7.21
N VAL A 38 -2.06 0.62 6.67
CA VAL A 38 -3.12 -0.40 6.59
C VAL A 38 -3.56 -0.51 5.15
N GLY A 39 -3.62 -1.73 4.65
CA GLY A 39 -4.02 -2.00 3.27
C GLY A 39 -4.27 -3.48 3.00
N ILE A 40 -4.75 -3.76 1.80
CA ILE A 40 -4.99 -5.11 1.30
C ILE A 40 -3.87 -5.47 0.34
N HIS A 41 -2.93 -6.27 0.83
CA HIS A 41 -1.80 -6.78 0.04
C HIS A 41 -2.32 -7.73 -1.06
N PRO A 42 -1.74 -7.75 -2.26
CA PRO A 42 -2.19 -8.66 -3.32
C PRO A 42 -2.19 -10.14 -2.93
N TRP A 43 -1.28 -10.55 -2.04
CA TRP A 43 -1.24 -11.93 -1.53
C TRP A 43 -2.41 -12.27 -0.59
N SER A 44 -3.10 -11.27 -0.07
CA SER A 44 -4.27 -11.45 0.79
C SER A 44 -5.58 -11.53 0.01
N ILE A 45 -5.55 -11.31 -1.29
CA ILE A 45 -6.74 -11.36 -2.15
C ILE A 45 -7.10 -12.83 -2.40
N ALA A 46 -8.22 -13.29 -1.85
CA ALA A 46 -8.71 -14.64 -2.03
C ALA A 46 -9.91 -14.66 -2.96
N GLU A 47 -9.90 -15.55 -3.96
CA GLU A 47 -11.04 -15.72 -4.89
C GLU A 47 -12.35 -15.97 -4.18
N SER A 48 -12.29 -16.66 -3.04
CA SER A 48 -13.47 -17.08 -2.28
C SER A 48 -14.33 -15.93 -1.74
N TYR A 49 -13.84 -14.70 -1.73
CA TYR A 49 -14.61 -13.58 -1.20
C TYR A 49 -14.89 -12.44 -2.19
N TYR A 50 -14.51 -12.60 -3.47
CA TYR A 50 -14.81 -11.58 -4.49
C TYR A 50 -16.32 -11.37 -4.64
N GLY A 51 -16.75 -10.10 -4.57
CA GLY A 51 -18.15 -9.73 -4.68
C GLY A 51 -19.02 -10.25 -3.54
N THR A 52 -18.43 -10.73 -2.46
CA THR A 52 -19.17 -11.27 -1.31
C THR A 52 -19.30 -10.27 -0.17
N ALA A 53 -20.11 -10.62 0.83
CA ALA A 53 -20.24 -9.83 2.06
C ALA A 53 -18.91 -9.73 2.82
N VAL A 54 -18.01 -10.72 2.68
CA VAL A 54 -16.66 -10.71 3.31
C VAL A 54 -15.81 -9.60 2.72
N GLU A 55 -15.76 -9.50 1.40
CA GLU A 55 -15.05 -8.41 0.72
C GLU A 55 -15.61 -7.05 1.11
N HIS A 56 -16.93 -6.90 1.09
CA HIS A 56 -17.58 -5.65 1.48
C HIS A 56 -17.24 -5.23 2.91
N ALA A 57 -17.24 -6.17 3.85
CA ALA A 57 -16.87 -5.92 5.24
C ALA A 57 -15.40 -5.52 5.39
N LEU A 58 -14.51 -6.11 4.57
CA LEU A 58 -13.09 -5.78 4.54
C LEU A 58 -12.86 -4.32 4.08
N TRP A 59 -13.51 -3.93 3.00
CA TRP A 59 -13.44 -2.54 2.51
C TRP A 59 -13.99 -1.53 3.52
N LYS A 60 -15.12 -1.83 4.13
CA LYS A 60 -15.71 -0.97 5.17
C LYS A 60 -14.74 -0.78 6.32
N LYS A 61 -14.12 -1.85 6.78
CA LYS A 61 -13.12 -1.83 7.86
C LYS A 61 -11.91 -0.97 7.48
N LEU A 62 -11.37 -1.14 6.27
CA LEU A 62 -10.24 -0.35 5.77
C LEU A 62 -10.57 1.15 5.73
N VAL A 63 -11.73 1.52 5.20
CA VAL A 63 -12.19 2.92 5.11
C VAL A 63 -12.27 3.58 6.49
N GLU A 64 -12.70 2.85 7.50
CA GLU A 64 -12.75 3.33 8.89
C GLU A 64 -11.34 3.46 9.50
N GLN A 65 -10.51 2.44 9.33
CA GLN A 65 -9.18 2.37 9.96
C GLN A 65 -8.20 3.41 9.44
N VAL A 66 -8.23 3.72 8.13
CA VAL A 66 -7.29 4.69 7.54
C VAL A 66 -7.52 6.13 8.02
N ARG A 67 -8.62 6.40 8.67
CA ARG A 67 -8.92 7.70 9.30
C ARG A 67 -8.26 7.85 10.66
N ASN A 68 -7.78 6.77 11.25
CA ASN A 68 -7.06 6.81 12.53
C ASN A 68 -5.77 7.64 12.36
N PRO A 69 -5.49 8.61 13.26
CA PRO A 69 -4.27 9.42 13.18
C PRO A 69 -2.96 8.63 13.25
N GLN A 70 -2.97 7.42 13.80
CA GLN A 70 -1.81 6.52 13.84
C GLN A 70 -1.55 5.83 12.50
N VAL A 71 -2.50 5.86 11.57
CA VAL A 71 -2.33 5.35 10.21
C VAL A 71 -1.77 6.46 9.34
N LEU A 72 -0.48 6.38 9.00
CA LEU A 72 0.24 7.39 8.22
C LEU A 72 0.18 7.15 6.71
N ALA A 73 -0.10 5.93 6.29
CA ALA A 73 -0.14 5.54 4.88
C ALA A 73 -1.16 4.44 4.63
N ILE A 74 -1.65 4.38 3.39
CA ILE A 74 -2.42 3.24 2.89
C ILE A 74 -1.44 2.24 2.28
N GLY A 75 -1.59 0.98 2.58
CA GLY A 75 -0.75 -0.06 2.06
C GLY A 75 -0.42 -1.12 3.11
N GLU A 76 0.26 -2.09 2.68
CA GLU A 76 0.86 -2.31 1.37
C GLU A 76 -0.24 -2.74 0.37
N ALA A 77 -0.34 -2.04 -0.74
CA ALA A 77 -1.24 -2.36 -1.85
C ALA A 77 -0.42 -2.55 -3.12
N GLY A 78 -0.86 -3.32 -4.09
CA GLY A 78 -0.06 -3.44 -5.29
C GLY A 78 -0.46 -4.54 -6.26
N ILE A 79 0.50 -4.86 -7.13
CA ILE A 79 0.35 -5.86 -8.18
C ILE A 79 1.58 -6.77 -8.16
N ASP A 80 1.32 -8.07 -8.12
CA ASP A 80 2.32 -9.12 -8.16
C ASP A 80 1.96 -10.13 -9.25
N LYS A 81 2.72 -10.14 -10.35
CA LYS A 81 2.47 -11.06 -11.46
C LYS A 81 2.95 -12.49 -11.19
N LEU A 82 3.60 -12.75 -10.06
CA LEU A 82 4.07 -14.08 -9.70
C LEU A 82 3.05 -14.89 -8.89
N ILE A 83 1.94 -14.27 -8.47
CA ILE A 83 0.88 -14.95 -7.73
C ILE A 83 -0.28 -15.36 -8.65
N ASN A 84 -1.06 -16.33 -8.19
CA ASN A 84 -2.19 -16.87 -8.95
C ASN A 84 -3.50 -16.11 -8.68
N VAL A 85 -3.44 -14.78 -8.76
CA VAL A 85 -4.61 -13.90 -8.71
C VAL A 85 -4.67 -13.14 -10.04
N PRO A 86 -5.79 -13.15 -10.76
CA PRO A 86 -5.91 -12.43 -12.03
C PRO A 86 -5.51 -10.96 -11.90
N ILE A 87 -4.74 -10.46 -12.86
CA ILE A 87 -4.22 -9.08 -12.84
C ILE A 87 -5.37 -8.06 -12.75
N VAL A 88 -6.46 -8.30 -13.46
CA VAL A 88 -7.64 -7.42 -13.45
C VAL A 88 -8.20 -7.24 -12.04
N ILE A 89 -8.21 -8.29 -11.26
CA ILE A 89 -8.68 -8.26 -9.87
C ILE A 89 -7.69 -7.54 -8.97
N GLN A 90 -6.40 -7.82 -9.15
CA GLN A 90 -5.37 -7.08 -8.41
C GLN A 90 -5.44 -5.58 -8.72
N GLU A 91 -5.65 -5.20 -9.98
CA GLU A 91 -5.82 -3.80 -10.40
C GLU A 91 -7.05 -3.15 -9.75
N ASP A 92 -8.17 -3.86 -9.65
CA ASP A 92 -9.38 -3.34 -9.01
C ASP A 92 -9.15 -3.04 -7.53
N PHE A 93 -8.53 -3.96 -6.79
CA PHE A 93 -8.14 -3.74 -5.39
C PHE A 93 -7.14 -2.60 -5.24
N PHE A 94 -6.19 -2.50 -6.14
CA PHE A 94 -5.21 -1.43 -6.14
C PHE A 94 -5.86 -0.06 -6.39
N LYS A 95 -6.71 0.06 -7.40
CA LYS A 95 -7.41 1.30 -7.76
C LYS A 95 -8.22 1.85 -6.61
N GLU A 96 -8.98 1.00 -5.92
CA GLU A 96 -9.80 1.42 -4.78
C GLU A 96 -8.92 1.95 -3.63
N GLN A 97 -7.81 1.30 -3.34
CA GLN A 97 -6.87 1.76 -2.32
C GLN A 97 -6.16 3.05 -2.73
N ALA A 98 -5.80 3.19 -4.00
CA ALA A 98 -5.20 4.41 -4.52
C ALA A 98 -6.15 5.61 -4.44
N ARG A 99 -7.44 5.42 -4.74
CA ARG A 99 -8.47 6.45 -4.56
C ARG A 99 -8.64 6.82 -3.10
N LEU A 100 -8.73 5.81 -2.23
CA LEU A 100 -8.84 6.02 -0.79
C LEU A 100 -7.66 6.83 -0.23
N ALA A 101 -6.43 6.54 -0.68
CA ALA A 101 -5.24 7.28 -0.29
C ALA A 101 -5.36 8.77 -0.63
N SER A 102 -5.85 9.09 -1.83
CA SER A 102 -6.13 10.47 -2.23
C SER A 102 -7.24 11.11 -1.39
N ASP A 103 -8.32 10.38 -1.12
CA ASP A 103 -9.46 10.88 -0.35
C ASP A 103 -9.07 11.24 1.10
N VAL A 104 -8.21 10.47 1.72
CA VAL A 104 -7.73 10.73 3.09
C VAL A 104 -6.43 11.53 3.13
N ASN A 105 -5.88 11.90 1.97
CA ASN A 105 -4.62 12.63 1.82
C ASN A 105 -3.44 11.96 2.55
N LYS A 106 -3.27 10.67 2.33
CA LYS A 106 -2.17 9.87 2.88
C LYS A 106 -1.43 9.17 1.74
N PRO A 107 -0.10 8.96 1.85
CA PRO A 107 0.66 8.28 0.81
C PRO A 107 0.22 6.81 0.65
N LEU A 108 0.46 6.28 -0.54
CA LEU A 108 0.23 4.88 -0.88
C LEU A 108 1.57 4.14 -0.95
N ILE A 109 1.72 3.11 -0.13
CA ILE A 109 2.90 2.22 -0.13
C ILE A 109 2.59 1.03 -1.03
N ILE A 110 3.42 0.82 -2.05
CA ILE A 110 3.14 -0.09 -3.17
C ILE A 110 4.07 -1.28 -3.19
N HIS A 111 3.46 -2.47 -3.23
CA HIS A 111 4.10 -3.73 -3.60
C HIS A 111 4.07 -3.89 -5.11
N ALA A 112 5.24 -3.96 -5.74
CA ALA A 112 5.37 -4.04 -7.20
C ALA A 112 6.29 -5.20 -7.59
N VAL A 113 5.73 -6.25 -8.18
CA VAL A 113 6.48 -7.39 -8.72
C VAL A 113 6.10 -7.58 -10.19
N LYS A 114 7.05 -7.28 -11.08
CA LYS A 114 6.89 -7.35 -12.55
C LYS A 114 5.68 -6.55 -13.07
N ALA A 115 5.35 -5.45 -12.44
CA ALA A 115 4.13 -4.69 -12.65
C ALA A 115 4.36 -3.23 -13.08
N THR A 116 5.53 -2.91 -13.61
CA THR A 116 5.91 -1.53 -13.96
C THR A 116 4.93 -0.91 -14.96
N ASP A 117 4.61 -1.59 -16.05
CA ASP A 117 3.75 -1.04 -17.09
C ASP A 117 2.33 -0.75 -16.56
N GLU A 118 1.80 -1.65 -15.75
CA GLU A 118 0.49 -1.50 -15.12
C GLU A 118 0.48 -0.30 -14.16
N LEU A 119 1.49 -0.17 -13.33
CA LEU A 119 1.58 0.93 -12.36
C LEU A 119 1.76 2.28 -13.03
N LEU A 120 2.57 2.38 -14.08
CA LEU A 120 2.72 3.61 -14.86
C LEU A 120 1.41 4.01 -15.54
N ARG A 121 0.68 3.06 -16.12
CA ARG A 121 -0.62 3.29 -16.73
C ARG A 121 -1.64 3.73 -15.68
N LEU A 122 -1.75 3.02 -14.57
CA LEU A 122 -2.67 3.34 -13.48
C LEU A 122 -2.40 4.71 -12.86
N LYS A 123 -1.12 5.10 -12.74
CA LYS A 123 -0.75 6.44 -12.26
C LYS A 123 -1.34 7.54 -13.14
N LYS A 124 -1.29 7.36 -14.46
CA LYS A 124 -1.87 8.32 -15.41
C LYS A 124 -3.40 8.32 -15.35
N GLU A 125 -4.02 7.15 -15.31
CA GLU A 125 -5.48 7.01 -15.29
C GLU A 125 -6.09 7.61 -14.02
N ILE A 126 -5.52 7.32 -12.87
CA ILE A 126 -6.04 7.77 -11.57
C ILE A 126 -5.66 9.23 -11.32
N ASN A 127 -4.49 9.65 -11.79
CA ASN A 127 -3.93 10.99 -11.52
C ASN A 127 -4.04 11.37 -10.03
N PRO A 128 -3.41 10.60 -9.13
CA PRO A 128 -3.61 10.74 -7.69
C PRO A 128 -3.07 12.05 -7.15
N SER A 129 -3.75 12.61 -6.16
CA SER A 129 -3.23 13.73 -5.35
C SER A 129 -2.25 13.25 -4.27
N ALA A 130 -2.38 12.02 -3.81
CA ALA A 130 -1.48 11.41 -2.84
C ALA A 130 -0.18 10.91 -3.49
N SER A 131 0.89 10.87 -2.72
CA SER A 131 2.18 10.31 -3.16
C SER A 131 2.13 8.79 -3.25
N TRP A 132 2.72 8.23 -4.30
CA TRP A 132 2.89 6.79 -4.49
C TRP A 132 4.34 6.40 -4.27
N ILE A 133 4.58 5.43 -3.38
CA ILE A 133 5.91 4.99 -2.97
C ILE A 133 6.07 3.51 -3.32
N ILE A 134 7.00 3.20 -4.23
CA ILE A 134 7.38 1.80 -4.48
C ILE A 134 8.23 1.32 -3.32
N HIS A 135 7.73 0.33 -2.60
CA HIS A 135 8.43 -0.24 -1.45
C HIS A 135 9.48 -1.26 -1.86
N GLY A 136 10.63 -1.22 -1.19
CA GLY A 136 11.67 -2.23 -1.36
C GLY A 136 12.22 -2.32 -2.79
N PHE A 137 12.40 -1.20 -3.46
CA PHE A 137 12.87 -1.17 -4.85
C PHE A 137 14.23 -1.85 -5.00
N ARG A 138 14.31 -2.80 -5.92
CA ARG A 138 15.53 -3.57 -6.23
C ARG A 138 15.89 -3.59 -7.71
N GLY A 139 15.25 -2.75 -8.51
CA GLY A 139 15.47 -2.68 -9.94
C GLY A 139 16.78 -1.97 -10.32
N LYS A 140 17.07 -1.97 -11.63
CA LYS A 140 18.20 -1.23 -12.19
C LYS A 140 17.92 0.26 -12.22
N ALA A 141 18.98 1.06 -12.38
CA ALA A 141 18.90 2.52 -12.43
C ALA A 141 17.93 3.04 -13.52
N ALA A 142 17.85 2.38 -14.66
CA ALA A 142 16.91 2.75 -15.73
C ALA A 142 15.45 2.65 -15.28
N LEU A 143 15.09 1.60 -14.55
CA LEU A 143 13.74 1.43 -14.00
C LEU A 143 13.45 2.43 -12.89
N ALA A 144 14.41 2.71 -12.03
CA ALA A 144 14.29 3.75 -11.01
C ALA A 144 14.01 5.11 -11.65
N THR A 145 14.75 5.46 -12.69
CA THR A 145 14.56 6.71 -13.45
C THR A 145 13.16 6.78 -14.06
N GLU A 146 12.66 5.68 -14.59
CA GLU A 146 11.31 5.61 -15.18
C GLU A 146 10.23 5.89 -14.13
N TYR A 147 10.29 5.25 -12.96
CA TYR A 147 9.37 5.52 -11.86
C TYR A 147 9.45 6.97 -11.39
N LEU A 148 10.66 7.48 -11.15
CA LEU A 148 10.86 8.85 -10.68
C LEU A 148 10.35 9.90 -11.68
N ARG A 149 10.56 9.66 -12.98
CA ARG A 149 10.05 10.53 -14.05
C ARG A 149 8.53 10.60 -14.07
N HIS A 150 7.85 9.52 -13.66
CA HIS A 150 6.39 9.47 -13.56
C HIS A 150 5.86 9.92 -12.18
N GLY A 151 6.72 10.50 -11.34
CA GLY A 151 6.31 11.08 -10.06
C GLY A 151 6.14 10.06 -8.92
N PHE A 152 6.69 8.85 -9.05
CA PHE A 152 6.77 7.91 -7.95
C PHE A 152 7.92 8.27 -7.01
N TYR A 153 7.78 7.87 -5.77
CA TYR A 153 8.88 7.79 -4.81
C TYR A 153 9.36 6.35 -4.70
N LEU A 154 10.60 6.16 -4.31
CA LEU A 154 11.19 4.83 -4.12
C LEU A 154 11.68 4.68 -2.70
N SER A 155 11.40 3.55 -2.06
CA SER A 155 12.05 3.17 -0.82
C SER A 155 12.97 1.98 -1.03
N PHE A 156 14.05 1.95 -0.29
CA PHE A 156 15.08 0.91 -0.34
C PHE A 156 15.15 0.23 1.03
N GLY A 157 15.48 -1.04 1.03
CA GLY A 157 15.57 -1.82 2.24
C GLY A 157 15.03 -3.24 2.05
N GLU A 158 15.07 -4.04 3.11
CA GLU A 158 14.58 -5.41 3.10
C GLU A 158 13.06 -5.51 3.21
#